data_d7a3dfb767637e7870fd5dbb749e1ce6
#
_entry.id   d7a3dfb767637e7870fd5dbb749e1ce6
#
_cell.length_a   1.000
_cell.length_b   1.000
_cell.length_c   1.000
_cell.angle_alpha   90.00
_cell.angle_beta   90.00
_cell.angle_gamma   90.00
#
_symmetry.space_group_name_H-M   'P 1'
#
loop_
_entity.id
_entity.type
_entity.pdbx_description
1 polymer ?
#
loop_
_entity_poly.entity_id
_entity_poly.type
_entity_poly.pdbx_seq_one_letter_code
_entity_poly.pdbx_strand_id
1 'polypeptide(L)'
;MKTLSKVIFIFLISIGFLSLTSTDHIPSKQIKQETNYKKVISTLSFENGEFLIKDSQGNPFDSNNPEDFTTYISPGGKIKWVSGDNIKSFKIRIDSGMDIFEDLPANLDNVNCFAKMANKRQGEAKYSIIYTTKFSNKSFTIDPKLRLKEHA
;
A
#
# COMPACT_ATOMS: atom_id res chain seq x y z
N MET A 1 -8.98 62.48 -32.85
CA MET A 1 -8.67 63.46 -31.78
C MET A 1 -7.97 62.64 -30.66
N LYS A 2 -6.70 62.92 -30.55
CA LYS A 2 -6.00 63.44 -29.36
C LYS A 2 -5.98 62.40 -28.24
N THR A 3 -4.95 61.97 -27.65
CA THR A 3 -3.53 62.37 -27.46
C THR A 3 -2.98 61.37 -26.46
N LEU A 4 -1.85 60.81 -26.74
CA LEU A 4 -0.56 61.05 -26.09
C LEU A 4 -0.57 61.03 -24.56
N SER A 5 0.25 60.20 -23.93
CA SER A 5 1.50 60.60 -23.31
C SER A 5 2.03 59.43 -22.48
N LYS A 6 3.19 58.90 -22.80
CA LYS A 6 4.51 59.19 -22.21
C LYS A 6 4.49 59.07 -20.69
N VAL A 7 5.40 58.30 -20.13
CA VAL A 7 6.81 58.54 -19.79
C VAL A 7 7.31 57.30 -19.08
N ILE A 8 8.25 56.57 -19.55
CA ILE A 8 9.68 56.53 -19.31
C ILE A 8 10.04 56.99 -17.89
N PHE A 9 10.57 56.08 -17.08
CA PHE A 9 11.81 56.38 -16.33
C PHE A 9 12.57 55.10 -15.97
N ILE A 10 13.74 55.12 -16.43
CA ILE A 10 14.94 54.28 -16.16
C ILE A 10 15.52 54.71 -14.82
N PHE A 11 16.07 53.79 -14.06
CA PHE A 11 17.36 53.88 -13.39
C PHE A 11 17.58 52.59 -12.58
N LEU A 12 18.36 51.71 -13.02
CA LEU A 12 19.76 51.43 -12.73
C LEU A 12 20.20 51.92 -11.34
N ILE A 13 20.51 50.94 -10.47
CA ILE A 13 21.75 50.94 -9.70
C ILE A 13 22.05 49.48 -9.29
N SER A 14 23.13 49.02 -9.84
CA SER A 14 23.85 47.83 -9.43
C SER A 14 24.52 48.06 -8.08
N ILE A 15 24.34 47.19 -7.11
CA ILE A 15 25.34 46.95 -6.09
C ILE A 15 25.39 45.46 -5.88
N GLY A 16 26.53 44.90 -6.28
CA GLY A 16 26.83 43.51 -6.06
C GLY A 16 27.03 43.23 -4.57
N PHE A 17 26.36 42.22 -4.12
CA PHE A 17 26.80 41.51 -2.92
C PHE A 17 27.03 40.06 -3.35
N LEU A 18 28.30 39.75 -3.56
CA LEU A 18 28.79 38.38 -3.51
C LEU A 18 28.67 37.95 -2.05
N SER A 19 27.53 37.31 -1.72
CA SER A 19 27.51 36.43 -0.56
C SER A 19 27.71 35.01 -1.06
N LEU A 20 28.94 34.51 -0.91
CA LEU A 20 29.21 33.09 -0.88
C LEU A 20 28.43 32.48 0.30
N THR A 21 27.22 32.03 0.03
CA THR A 21 26.59 31.08 0.92
C THR A 21 27.07 29.71 0.46
N SER A 22 28.06 29.17 1.18
CA SER A 22 28.30 27.74 1.17
C SER A 22 27.01 27.06 1.60
N THR A 23 26.27 26.54 0.63
CA THR A 23 25.20 25.57 0.90
C THR A 23 25.89 24.32 1.40
N ASP A 24 26.02 24.19 2.71
CA ASP A 24 26.24 22.92 3.35
C ASP A 24 25.13 21.99 2.86
N HIS A 25 25.50 21.12 1.93
CA HIS A 25 24.66 20.04 1.48
C HIS A 25 24.50 19.10 2.66
N ILE A 26 23.51 19.38 3.53
CA ILE A 26 23.07 18.41 4.53
C ILE A 26 22.56 17.22 3.73
N PRO A 27 23.26 16.06 3.76
CA PRO A 27 22.76 14.89 3.09
C PRO A 27 21.40 14.59 3.73
N SER A 28 20.34 14.71 2.96
CA SER A 28 19.02 14.29 3.38
C SER A 28 19.14 12.80 3.71
N LYS A 29 19.26 12.50 5.00
CA LYS A 29 19.24 11.14 5.53
C LYS A 29 17.88 10.59 5.12
N GLN A 30 17.83 9.87 4.01
CA GLN A 30 16.66 9.09 3.65
C GLN A 30 16.39 8.18 4.85
N ILE A 31 15.38 8.54 5.62
CA ILE A 31 14.84 7.66 6.67
C ILE A 31 14.26 6.49 5.89
N LYS A 32 15.03 5.43 5.75
CA LYS A 32 14.59 4.16 5.20
C LYS A 32 13.50 3.69 6.16
N GLN A 33 12.25 3.89 5.79
CA GLN A 33 11.13 3.45 6.59
C GLN A 33 11.24 1.93 6.69
N GLU A 34 11.60 1.45 7.88
CA GLU A 34 11.79 0.02 8.13
C GLU A 34 10.42 -0.65 8.01
N THR A 35 10.23 -1.38 6.93
CA THR A 35 8.95 -2.03 6.64
C THR A 35 8.70 -3.11 7.68
N ASN A 36 7.64 -2.95 8.46
CA ASN A 36 7.31 -3.89 9.52
C ASN A 36 6.59 -5.13 8.95
N TYR A 37 7.35 -6.20 8.74
CA TYR A 37 6.81 -7.47 8.25
C TYR A 37 6.23 -8.38 9.36
N LYS A 38 6.36 -8.01 10.63
CA LYS A 38 5.77 -8.78 11.75
C LYS A 38 4.28 -8.54 11.94
N LYS A 39 3.80 -7.37 11.50
CA LYS A 39 2.37 -7.02 11.57
C LYS A 39 1.99 -6.33 10.27
N VAL A 40 1.22 -7.01 9.45
CA VAL A 40 0.76 -6.51 8.17
C VAL A 40 -0.74 -6.24 8.23
N ILE A 41 -1.17 -5.11 7.69
CA ILE A 41 -2.58 -4.78 7.51
C ILE A 41 -2.81 -4.66 6.01
N SER A 42 -3.78 -5.40 5.49
CA SER A 42 -4.21 -5.36 4.09
C SER A 42 -5.61 -4.79 4.03
N THR A 43 -5.76 -3.62 3.46
CA THR A 43 -7.05 -2.93 3.29
C THR A 43 -7.61 -3.24 1.90
N LEU A 44 -8.85 -3.71 1.86
CA LEU A 44 -9.57 -4.10 0.66
C LEU A 44 -10.61 -3.02 0.34
N SER A 45 -10.50 -2.38 -0.82
CA SER A 45 -11.40 -1.30 -1.25
C SER A 45 -11.98 -1.58 -2.63
N PHE A 46 -13.08 -0.90 -2.96
CA PHE A 46 -13.63 -0.90 -4.31
C PHE A 46 -13.90 0.54 -4.71
N GLU A 47 -13.08 1.07 -5.63
CA GLU A 47 -13.07 2.47 -6.03
C GLU A 47 -13.12 2.57 -7.56
N ASN A 48 -13.91 3.48 -8.11
CA ASN A 48 -14.02 3.72 -9.57
C ASN A 48 -14.31 2.47 -10.42
N GLY A 49 -15.01 1.49 -9.88
CA GLY A 49 -15.32 0.25 -10.58
C GLY A 49 -14.24 -0.84 -10.46
N GLU A 50 -13.17 -0.59 -9.74
CA GLU A 50 -12.04 -1.50 -9.57
C GLU A 50 -11.86 -1.93 -8.12
N PHE A 51 -11.41 -3.17 -7.93
CA PHE A 51 -10.97 -3.67 -6.62
C PHE A 51 -9.52 -3.27 -6.39
N LEU A 52 -9.22 -2.87 -5.17
CA LEU A 52 -7.89 -2.43 -4.74
C LEU A 52 -7.47 -3.14 -3.46
N ILE A 53 -6.19 -3.51 -3.39
CA ILE A 53 -5.53 -3.93 -2.16
C ILE A 53 -4.44 -2.92 -1.82
N LYS A 54 -4.49 -2.39 -0.60
CA LYS A 54 -3.41 -1.56 -0.03
C LYS A 54 -2.89 -2.27 1.21
N ASP A 55 -1.69 -2.80 1.15
CA ASP A 55 -1.05 -3.34 2.34
C ASP A 55 -0.19 -2.28 3.05
N SER A 56 0.09 -2.51 4.33
CA SER A 56 0.91 -1.59 5.14
C SER A 56 2.38 -1.54 4.71
N GLN A 57 2.76 -2.31 3.70
CA GLN A 57 4.11 -2.37 3.14
C GLN A 57 4.26 -1.48 1.89
N GLY A 58 3.12 -1.04 1.32
CA GLY A 58 3.11 -0.23 0.11
C GLY A 58 3.38 -1.02 -1.17
N ASN A 59 3.15 -2.35 -1.16
CA ASN A 59 3.26 -3.14 -2.38
C ASN A 59 2.24 -2.67 -3.41
N PRO A 60 2.63 -2.51 -4.68
CA PRO A 60 1.71 -2.14 -5.74
C PRO A 60 0.72 -3.28 -6.02
N PHE A 61 -0.54 -2.94 -6.23
CA PHE A 61 -1.58 -3.84 -6.66
C PHE A 61 -2.02 -3.46 -8.08
N ASP A 62 -2.08 -4.46 -8.97
CA ASP A 62 -2.64 -4.33 -10.31
C ASP A 62 -3.95 -5.11 -10.39
N SER A 63 -5.05 -4.43 -10.60
CA SER A 63 -6.38 -5.04 -10.70
C SER A 63 -6.54 -5.97 -11.91
N ASN A 64 -5.70 -5.80 -12.95
CA ASN A 64 -5.70 -6.66 -14.13
C ASN A 64 -4.93 -7.97 -13.92
N ASN A 65 -3.99 -7.99 -12.96
CA ASN A 65 -3.15 -9.14 -12.64
C ASN A 65 -3.09 -9.36 -11.12
N PRO A 66 -4.23 -9.62 -10.46
CA PRO A 66 -4.29 -9.72 -9.00
C PRO A 66 -3.46 -10.87 -8.42
N GLU A 67 -3.21 -11.92 -9.22
CA GLU A 67 -2.36 -13.05 -8.86
C GLU A 67 -0.87 -12.71 -8.72
N ASP A 68 -0.43 -11.58 -9.26
CA ASP A 68 0.95 -11.10 -9.10
C ASP A 68 1.16 -10.35 -7.79
N PHE A 69 0.08 -9.93 -7.15
CA PHE A 69 0.17 -9.26 -5.86
C PHE A 69 0.65 -10.23 -4.77
N THR A 70 1.73 -9.87 -4.11
CA THR A 70 2.32 -10.67 -3.03
C THR A 70 2.51 -9.82 -1.79
N THR A 71 1.90 -10.22 -0.69
CA THR A 71 2.16 -9.66 0.63
C THR A 71 3.25 -10.48 1.34
N TYR A 72 4.28 -9.81 1.83
CA TYR A 72 5.39 -10.44 2.55
C TYR A 72 5.18 -10.35 4.06
N ILE A 73 5.42 -11.45 4.78
CA ILE A 73 5.24 -11.51 6.23
C ILE A 73 6.44 -12.26 6.85
N SER A 74 6.93 -11.77 7.98
CA SER A 74 7.97 -12.49 8.73
C SER A 74 7.43 -13.76 9.38
N PRO A 75 8.28 -14.77 9.59
CA PRO A 75 7.95 -15.92 10.43
C PRO A 75 7.37 -15.50 11.79
N GLY A 76 6.31 -16.16 12.23
CA GLY A 76 5.57 -15.80 13.44
C GLY A 76 4.80 -14.47 13.38
N GLY A 77 4.82 -13.79 12.24
CA GLY A 77 4.10 -12.54 12.04
C GLY A 77 2.59 -12.72 11.93
N LYS A 78 1.88 -11.61 11.84
CA LYS A 78 0.42 -11.56 11.80
C LYS A 78 -0.04 -10.73 10.63
N ILE A 79 -1.10 -11.18 9.95
CA ILE A 79 -1.80 -10.40 8.96
C ILE A 79 -3.24 -10.15 9.40
N LYS A 80 -3.71 -8.93 9.13
CA LYS A 80 -5.10 -8.56 9.26
C LYS A 80 -5.59 -8.01 7.91
N TRP A 81 -6.65 -8.59 7.37
CA TRP A 81 -7.41 -8.01 6.28
C TRP A 81 -8.57 -7.21 6.87
N VAL A 82 -8.79 -6.03 6.31
CA VAL A 82 -9.87 -5.14 6.72
C VAL A 82 -10.61 -4.61 5.50
N SER A 83 -11.92 -4.46 5.59
CA SER A 83 -12.65 -3.77 4.53
C SER A 83 -12.39 -2.27 4.62
N GLY A 84 -12.08 -1.68 3.47
CA GLY A 84 -12.05 -0.26 3.22
C GLY A 84 -13.33 0.21 2.52
N ASP A 85 -13.15 1.19 1.65
CA ASP A 85 -14.28 1.83 0.99
C ASP A 85 -15.03 0.87 0.07
N ASN A 86 -16.35 0.95 0.12
CA ASN A 86 -17.30 0.26 -0.76
C ASN A 86 -17.29 -1.27 -0.73
N ILE A 87 -16.50 -1.92 0.13
CA ILE A 87 -16.62 -3.34 0.41
C ILE A 87 -17.72 -3.54 1.47
N LYS A 88 -18.70 -4.39 1.16
CA LYS A 88 -19.80 -4.76 2.05
C LYS A 88 -19.43 -5.94 2.94
N SER A 89 -18.76 -6.92 2.35
CA SER A 89 -18.26 -8.11 3.06
C SER A 89 -17.16 -8.78 2.27
N PHE A 90 -16.31 -9.53 2.95
CA PHE A 90 -15.33 -10.41 2.32
C PHE A 90 -15.06 -11.66 3.15
N LYS A 91 -14.47 -12.67 2.51
CA LYS A 91 -13.92 -13.89 3.12
C LYS A 91 -12.56 -14.19 2.52
N ILE A 92 -11.67 -14.69 3.33
CA ILE A 92 -10.38 -15.24 2.91
C ILE A 92 -10.48 -16.76 2.89
N ARG A 93 -10.07 -17.37 1.79
CA ARG A 93 -9.97 -18.82 1.62
C ARG A 93 -8.55 -19.16 1.20
N ILE A 94 -7.92 -20.10 1.88
CA ILE A 94 -6.60 -20.59 1.49
C ILE A 94 -6.77 -21.68 0.43
N ASP A 95 -6.14 -21.49 -0.72
CA ASP A 95 -6.20 -22.40 -1.84
C ASP A 95 -5.00 -23.38 -1.86
N SER A 96 -3.83 -22.91 -1.38
CA SER A 96 -2.64 -23.75 -1.17
C SER A 96 -1.69 -23.15 -0.15
N GLY A 97 -0.73 -23.95 0.35
CA GLY A 97 0.29 -23.46 1.29
C GLY A 97 -0.25 -23.25 2.71
N MET A 98 -1.22 -24.04 3.16
CA MET A 98 -1.76 -23.95 4.53
C MET A 98 -0.70 -24.10 5.62
N ASP A 99 0.40 -24.77 5.31
CA ASP A 99 1.49 -25.05 6.24
C ASP A 99 2.32 -23.81 6.65
N ILE A 100 2.13 -22.67 5.98
CA ILE A 100 2.75 -21.40 6.41
C ILE A 100 1.98 -20.72 7.54
N PHE A 101 0.80 -21.19 7.89
CA PHE A 101 -0.03 -20.63 8.95
C PHE A 101 0.14 -21.42 10.26
N GLU A 102 0.22 -20.73 11.37
CA GLU A 102 0.00 -21.27 12.71
C GLU A 102 -1.51 -21.24 13.01
N ASP A 103 -2.14 -20.08 12.77
CA ASP A 103 -3.58 -19.93 12.82
C ASP A 103 -4.10 -19.57 11.42
N LEU A 104 -4.95 -20.41 10.86
CA LEU A 104 -5.59 -20.16 9.57
C LEU A 104 -6.46 -18.89 9.62
N PRO A 105 -6.71 -18.25 8.46
CA PRO A 105 -7.56 -17.08 8.39
C PRO A 105 -8.92 -17.30 9.06
N ALA A 106 -9.16 -16.57 10.13
CA ALA A 106 -10.42 -16.54 10.84
C ALA A 106 -11.15 -15.22 10.57
N ASN A 107 -12.35 -15.31 9.99
CA ASN A 107 -13.20 -14.14 9.82
C ASN A 107 -13.79 -13.79 11.18
N LEU A 108 -13.36 -12.66 11.75
CA LEU A 108 -13.90 -12.15 13.02
C LEU A 108 -15.34 -11.63 12.82
N ASP A 109 -15.55 -11.05 11.64
CA ASP A 109 -16.84 -10.56 11.15
C ASP A 109 -16.79 -10.49 9.62
N ASN A 110 -17.80 -9.88 8.99
CA ASN A 110 -17.86 -9.76 7.52
C ASN A 110 -16.85 -8.74 6.94
N VAL A 111 -16.14 -8.00 7.78
CA VAL A 111 -15.26 -6.88 7.39
C VAL A 111 -13.85 -6.98 7.97
N ASN A 112 -13.57 -8.01 8.76
CA ASN A 112 -12.27 -8.28 9.36
C ASN A 112 -11.93 -9.76 9.30
N CYS A 113 -10.71 -10.06 8.88
CA CYS A 113 -10.13 -11.40 8.91
C CYS A 113 -8.71 -11.32 9.47
N PHE A 114 -8.28 -12.35 10.15
CA PHE A 114 -6.98 -12.40 10.81
C PHE A 114 -6.34 -13.77 10.65
N ALA A 115 -5.01 -13.79 10.49
CA ALA A 115 -4.20 -15.01 10.49
C ALA A 115 -2.87 -14.77 11.19
N LYS A 116 -2.28 -15.86 11.73
CA LYS A 116 -0.93 -15.89 12.28
C LYS A 116 -0.06 -16.84 11.47
N MET A 117 1.13 -16.37 11.13
CA MET A 117 2.10 -17.17 10.38
C MET A 117 2.84 -18.14 11.28
N ALA A 118 3.12 -19.33 10.76
CA ALA A 118 4.00 -20.29 11.39
C ALA A 118 5.42 -19.72 11.49
N ASN A 119 6.18 -20.20 12.48
CA ASN A 119 7.58 -19.79 12.66
C ASN A 119 8.52 -20.60 11.74
N LYS A 120 8.25 -20.56 10.43
CA LYS A 120 9.03 -21.17 9.37
C LYS A 120 9.85 -20.11 8.64
N ARG A 121 11.04 -20.46 8.16
CA ARG A 121 11.94 -19.51 7.47
C ARG A 121 11.40 -19.02 6.14
N GLN A 122 10.68 -19.87 5.41
CA GLN A 122 10.14 -19.56 4.08
C GLN A 122 8.86 -20.34 3.80
N GLY A 123 8.10 -19.88 2.83
CA GLY A 123 6.90 -20.52 2.35
C GLY A 123 6.02 -19.54 1.60
N GLU A 124 5.10 -20.06 0.83
CA GLU A 124 4.12 -19.29 0.06
C GLU A 124 2.75 -19.93 0.19
N ALA A 125 1.73 -19.10 0.30
CA ALA A 125 0.34 -19.51 0.18
C ALA A 125 -0.35 -18.72 -0.94
N LYS A 126 -1.19 -19.41 -1.69
CA LYS A 126 -2.21 -18.78 -2.55
C LYS A 126 -3.51 -18.74 -1.78
N TYR A 127 -4.22 -17.63 -1.91
CA TYR A 127 -5.50 -17.47 -1.25
C TYR A 127 -6.47 -16.67 -2.11
N SER A 128 -7.74 -16.96 -1.95
CA SER A 128 -8.81 -16.20 -2.61
C SER A 128 -9.40 -15.18 -1.64
N ILE A 129 -9.63 -13.97 -2.13
CA ILE A 129 -10.48 -12.97 -1.50
C ILE A 129 -11.84 -13.01 -2.20
N ILE A 130 -12.86 -13.50 -1.52
CA ILE A 130 -14.24 -13.53 -2.02
C ILE A 130 -14.95 -12.34 -1.40
N TYR A 131 -15.40 -11.38 -2.20
CA TYR A 131 -15.98 -10.14 -1.69
C TYR A 131 -17.29 -9.75 -2.37
N THR A 132 -18.06 -8.91 -1.68
CA THR A 132 -19.22 -8.20 -2.20
C THR A 132 -19.04 -6.71 -2.00
N THR A 133 -19.58 -5.91 -2.90
CA THR A 133 -19.52 -4.45 -2.79
C THR A 133 -20.84 -3.88 -2.26
N LYS A 134 -20.84 -2.63 -1.81
CA LYS A 134 -22.07 -1.91 -1.43
C LYS A 134 -23.00 -1.65 -2.62
N PHE A 135 -22.47 -1.77 -3.86
CA PHE A 135 -23.21 -1.50 -5.09
C PHE A 135 -23.76 -2.76 -5.76
N SER A 136 -23.33 -3.96 -5.32
CA SER A 136 -23.74 -5.23 -5.93
C SER A 136 -23.83 -6.34 -4.88
N ASN A 137 -24.85 -7.18 -5.00
CA ASN A 137 -24.97 -8.40 -4.21
C ASN A 137 -24.23 -9.60 -4.86
N LYS A 138 -23.59 -9.40 -6.04
CA LYS A 138 -22.77 -10.44 -6.66
C LYS A 138 -21.48 -10.58 -5.88
N SER A 139 -21.00 -11.82 -5.75
CA SER A 139 -19.68 -12.12 -5.22
C SER A 139 -18.65 -12.09 -6.33
N PHE A 140 -17.51 -11.53 -6.03
CA PHE A 140 -16.31 -11.49 -6.88
C PHE A 140 -15.18 -12.23 -6.18
N THR A 141 -14.22 -12.73 -6.94
CA THR A 141 -13.05 -13.44 -6.39
C THR A 141 -11.79 -12.93 -7.04
N ILE A 142 -10.75 -12.75 -6.24
CA ILE A 142 -9.37 -12.50 -6.68
C ILE A 142 -8.41 -13.38 -5.90
N ASP A 143 -7.24 -13.70 -6.47
CA ASP A 143 -6.35 -14.75 -5.99
C ASP A 143 -4.90 -14.26 -5.76
N PRO A 144 -4.65 -13.40 -4.77
CA PRO A 144 -3.30 -12.94 -4.43
C PRO A 144 -2.48 -14.00 -3.68
N LYS A 145 -1.23 -13.63 -3.32
CA LYS A 145 -0.26 -14.50 -2.63
C LYS A 145 0.20 -13.92 -1.30
N LEU A 146 0.54 -14.82 -0.38
CA LEU A 146 1.30 -14.55 0.83
C LEU A 146 2.64 -15.26 0.76
N ARG A 147 3.72 -14.57 1.16
CA ARG A 147 5.04 -15.18 1.20
C ARG A 147 5.73 -14.88 2.52
N LEU A 148 6.22 -15.94 3.18
CA LEU A 148 7.11 -15.77 4.31
C LEU A 148 8.46 -15.26 3.83
N LYS A 149 8.97 -14.21 4.48
CA LYS A 149 10.27 -13.62 4.20
C LYS A 149 11.01 -13.42 5.51
N GLU A 150 12.12 -14.13 5.64
CA GLU A 150 13.07 -13.87 6.72
C GLU A 150 13.77 -12.53 6.44
N HIS A 151 13.81 -11.64 7.41
CA HIS A 151 14.63 -10.45 7.36
C HIS A 151 15.98 -10.75 7.97
N ALA A 152 17.02 -10.48 7.20
CA ALA A 152 18.38 -10.48 7.68
C ALA A 152 18.61 -9.29 8.63
#